data_8ede8400dbba362790980d3a078f74a3
#
_entry.id   8ede8400dbba362790980d3a078f74a3
#
_cell.length_a   1.000
_cell.length_b   1.000
_cell.length_c   1.000
_cell.angle_alpha   90.00
_cell.angle_beta   90.00
_cell.angle_gamma   90.00
#
_symmetry.space_group_name_H-M   'P 1'
#
loop_
_entity.id
_entity.type
_entity.pdbx_description
1 polymer ?
#
loop_
_entity_poly.entity_id
_entity_poly.type
_entity_poly.pdbx_seq_one_letter_code
_entity_poly.pdbx_strand_id
1 'polypeptide(L)'
;MTIPSLLLRGLIGLTVLMNLAGCLSPPTLTRAVVSYDNAITDSISKQLLLNIARAHHHQPVHFTGVSNVAATFDFRINAGATPTLTGEAGKTLLPVFGGSVAENPTISIAPIDGEEFTRRLLTPFQETKFTLLLRQGGDIDLLLRLMAKELRVDDQGEDIAYRNSPTDKAGYEMFRKVVLHLSAIQDANRLYAESMLFERTWTIPAESVTAEGFKALEQDYLVAYDPQQKTYRLRKPVSGRILITNYDPNTLPQEERVRLHEEAERSPMNDVSFDIRPGHYGGEWPLKGEFRLRSFNTMLNFLAQSVEEEPEYAVEKDNRTPPFMDNPVKTMDLLVQESSPSESDLTVQSHGKYYSVNITGPLARWNREAFKLLYQLFQMTVTEVSRSGVPSITIAK
;
A
#
# COMPACT_ATOMS: atom_id res chain seq x y z
N MET A 1 51.97 -51.50 11.93
CA MET A 1 52.15 -50.04 11.99
C MET A 1 50.86 -49.44 12.50
N THR A 2 50.70 -49.27 13.83
CA THR A 2 49.51 -48.82 14.48
C THR A 2 49.57 -47.32 14.64
N ILE A 3 48.64 -46.60 13.97
CA ILE A 3 48.51 -45.16 14.09
C ILE A 3 48.10 -44.84 15.55
N PRO A 4 48.83 -43.97 16.24
CA PRO A 4 48.50 -43.69 17.65
C PRO A 4 47.14 -43.03 17.75
N SER A 5 46.33 -43.51 18.65
CA SER A 5 44.92 -43.11 18.86
C SER A 5 44.72 -41.60 19.08
N LEU A 6 45.76 -40.88 19.44
CA LEU A 6 45.76 -39.40 19.58
C LEU A 6 45.69 -38.66 18.21
N LEU A 7 46.40 -39.19 17.20
CA LEU A 7 46.38 -38.62 15.85
C LEU A 7 45.02 -38.83 15.16
N LEU A 8 44.37 -39.98 15.40
CA LEU A 8 43.05 -40.25 14.85
C LEU A 8 41.97 -39.37 15.52
N ARG A 9 42.06 -39.11 16.81
CA ARG A 9 41.15 -38.18 17.51
C ARG A 9 41.36 -36.74 17.11
N GLY A 10 42.62 -36.33 16.82
CA GLY A 10 42.93 -35.00 16.28
C GLY A 10 42.37 -34.80 14.88
N LEU A 11 42.46 -35.83 14.03
CA LEU A 11 41.95 -35.76 12.65
C LEU A 11 40.42 -35.73 12.60
N ILE A 12 39.73 -36.48 13.47
CA ILE A 12 38.27 -36.46 13.61
C ILE A 12 37.83 -35.10 14.12
N GLY A 13 38.51 -34.53 15.13
CA GLY A 13 38.23 -33.18 15.61
C GLY A 13 38.37 -32.09 14.55
N LEU A 14 39.39 -32.18 13.71
CA LEU A 14 39.65 -31.23 12.60
C LEU A 14 38.60 -31.35 11.50
N THR A 15 38.16 -32.56 11.15
CA THR A 15 37.09 -32.78 10.17
C THR A 15 35.73 -32.29 10.65
N VAL A 16 35.42 -32.42 11.95
CA VAL A 16 34.18 -31.86 12.52
C VAL A 16 34.22 -30.34 12.54
N LEU A 17 35.35 -29.73 12.89
CA LEU A 17 35.52 -28.27 12.84
C LEU A 17 35.44 -27.70 11.39
N MET A 18 35.95 -28.38 10.41
CA MET A 18 35.83 -27.96 9.01
C MET A 18 34.36 -28.03 8.49
N ASN A 19 33.58 -29.00 8.95
CA ASN A 19 32.18 -29.09 8.57
C ASN A 19 31.29 -28.04 9.27
N LEU A 20 31.67 -27.52 10.45
CA LEU A 20 30.98 -26.45 11.16
C LEU A 20 31.18 -25.08 10.51
N ALA A 21 32.28 -24.85 9.80
CA ALA A 21 32.54 -23.58 9.10
C ALA A 21 31.61 -23.36 7.89
N GLY A 22 31.09 -24.41 7.26
CA GLY A 22 30.14 -24.32 6.16
C GLY A 22 28.70 -23.96 6.56
N CYS A 23 28.34 -24.14 7.85
CA CYS A 23 26.98 -23.90 8.34
C CYS A 23 26.69 -22.46 8.79
N LEU A 24 27.69 -21.57 8.82
CA LEU A 24 27.51 -20.17 9.27
C LEU A 24 27.00 -19.24 8.17
N SER A 25 27.17 -19.61 6.91
CA SER A 25 26.78 -18.77 5.75
C SER A 25 25.26 -18.52 5.63
N PRO A 26 24.35 -19.52 5.73
CA PRO A 26 22.93 -19.28 5.60
C PRO A 26 22.31 -18.40 6.71
N PRO A 27 22.61 -18.59 8.01
CA PRO A 27 22.10 -17.71 9.06
C PRO A 27 22.57 -16.27 8.94
N THR A 28 23.81 -16.05 8.54
CA THR A 28 24.39 -14.70 8.34
C THR A 28 23.70 -13.99 7.17
N LEU A 29 23.51 -14.68 6.05
CA LEU A 29 22.82 -14.16 4.91
C LEU A 29 21.37 -13.79 5.22
N THR A 30 20.64 -14.70 5.90
CA THR A 30 19.24 -14.42 6.31
C THR A 30 19.16 -13.19 7.22
N ARG A 31 20.07 -13.07 8.17
CA ARG A 31 20.12 -11.93 9.09
C ARG A 31 20.42 -10.63 8.34
N ALA A 32 21.37 -10.64 7.42
CA ALA A 32 21.73 -9.49 6.61
C ALA A 32 20.51 -9.05 5.73
N VAL A 33 19.87 -9.98 5.02
CA VAL A 33 18.70 -9.69 4.17
C VAL A 33 17.58 -9.04 4.99
N VAL A 34 17.23 -9.60 6.15
CA VAL A 34 16.18 -9.03 7.02
C VAL A 34 16.59 -7.66 7.55
N SER A 35 17.87 -7.47 7.91
CA SER A 35 18.36 -6.17 8.37
C SER A 35 18.30 -5.10 7.30
N TYR A 36 18.68 -5.42 6.05
CA TYR A 36 18.58 -4.50 4.92
C TYR A 36 17.14 -4.19 4.55
N ASP A 37 16.24 -5.18 4.55
CA ASP A 37 14.83 -4.98 4.29
C ASP A 37 14.19 -4.02 5.31
N ASN A 38 14.48 -4.22 6.59
CA ASN A 38 14.04 -3.30 7.64
C ASN A 38 14.60 -1.90 7.46
N ALA A 39 15.89 -1.75 7.13
CA ALA A 39 16.51 -0.46 6.91
C ALA A 39 15.92 0.30 5.70
N ILE A 40 15.60 -0.41 4.61
CA ILE A 40 14.97 0.17 3.42
C ILE A 40 13.54 0.62 3.75
N THR A 41 12.76 -0.22 4.43
CA THR A 41 11.38 0.09 4.84
C THR A 41 11.33 1.28 5.79
N ASP A 42 12.22 1.34 6.77
CA ASP A 42 12.38 2.47 7.70
C ASP A 42 12.79 3.75 6.95
N SER A 43 13.72 3.66 6.01
CA SER A 43 14.15 4.80 5.18
C SER A 43 13.00 5.37 4.37
N ILE A 44 12.19 4.54 3.70
CA ILE A 44 11.01 4.97 2.94
C ILE A 44 9.99 5.62 3.88
N SER A 45 9.74 5.03 5.03
CA SER A 45 8.82 5.56 6.04
C SER A 45 9.25 6.95 6.53
N LYS A 46 10.54 7.13 6.83
CA LYS A 46 11.10 8.41 7.19
C LYS A 46 11.04 9.45 6.06
N GLN A 47 11.24 9.03 4.81
CA GLN A 47 11.09 9.91 3.66
C GLN A 47 9.63 10.37 3.47
N LEU A 48 8.64 9.49 3.68
CA LEU A 48 7.22 9.87 3.65
C LEU A 48 6.91 10.95 4.68
N LEU A 49 7.32 10.73 5.93
CA LEU A 49 7.13 11.70 7.00
C LEU A 49 7.89 13.01 6.74
N LEU A 50 9.13 12.93 6.23
CA LEU A 50 9.92 14.10 5.85
C LEU A 50 9.24 14.90 4.72
N ASN A 51 8.61 14.24 3.76
CA ASN A 51 7.89 14.92 2.68
C ASN A 51 6.58 15.55 3.15
N ILE A 52 5.91 15.02 4.17
CA ILE A 52 4.81 15.73 4.86
C ILE A 52 5.37 17.00 5.53
N ALA A 53 6.49 16.91 6.25
CA ALA A 53 7.12 18.06 6.86
C ALA A 53 7.58 19.11 5.83
N ARG A 54 8.11 18.69 4.68
CA ARG A 54 8.43 19.59 3.56
C ARG A 54 7.19 20.28 3.01
N ALA A 55 6.11 19.53 2.78
CA ALA A 55 4.84 20.08 2.31
C ALA A 55 4.28 21.12 3.30
N HIS A 56 4.41 20.87 4.62
CA HIS A 56 4.04 21.82 5.67
C HIS A 56 4.82 23.16 5.58
N HIS A 57 6.05 23.11 5.10
CA HIS A 57 6.88 24.30 4.85
C HIS A 57 6.87 24.75 3.38
N HIS A 58 5.89 24.35 2.59
CA HIS A 58 5.75 24.69 1.16
C HIS A 58 6.99 24.35 0.32
N GLN A 59 7.73 23.31 0.72
CA GLN A 59 8.91 22.82 0.01
C GLN A 59 8.57 21.71 -0.97
N PRO A 60 9.35 21.53 -2.05
CA PRO A 60 9.15 20.45 -2.98
C PRO A 60 9.37 19.08 -2.32
N VAL A 61 8.50 18.13 -2.65
CA VAL A 61 8.66 16.73 -2.25
C VAL A 61 9.78 16.09 -3.05
N HIS A 62 10.55 15.21 -2.40
CA HIS A 62 11.64 14.49 -3.03
C HIS A 62 11.79 13.10 -2.40
N PHE A 63 11.99 12.09 -3.24
CA PHE A 63 12.16 10.72 -2.82
C PHE A 63 13.44 10.12 -3.40
N THR A 64 14.04 9.20 -2.65
CA THR A 64 15.17 8.39 -3.09
C THR A 64 14.84 6.92 -2.91
N GLY A 65 15.25 6.09 -3.86
CA GLY A 65 15.10 4.65 -3.80
C GLY A 65 16.44 3.94 -3.67
N VAL A 66 16.44 2.78 -3.05
CA VAL A 66 17.57 1.87 -3.05
C VAL A 66 17.44 0.99 -4.28
N SER A 67 18.35 1.13 -5.25
CA SER A 67 18.32 0.38 -6.51
C SER A 67 19.00 -0.99 -6.40
N ASN A 68 20.02 -1.08 -5.56
CA ASN A 68 20.78 -2.33 -5.35
C ASN A 68 21.44 -2.33 -3.97
N VAL A 69 21.47 -3.51 -3.34
CA VAL A 69 22.26 -3.80 -2.16
C VAL A 69 23.12 -4.99 -2.48
N ALA A 70 24.44 -4.80 -2.56
CA ALA A 70 25.42 -5.87 -2.72
C ALA A 70 26.22 -5.97 -1.41
N ALA A 71 26.29 -7.15 -0.81
CA ALA A 71 27.09 -7.38 0.39
C ALA A 71 28.16 -8.44 0.11
N THR A 72 29.40 -8.13 0.50
CA THR A 72 30.51 -9.06 0.50
C THR A 72 30.82 -9.44 1.93
N PHE A 73 30.91 -10.73 2.20
CA PHE A 73 31.21 -11.24 3.53
C PHE A 73 32.63 -11.79 3.57
N ASP A 74 33.46 -11.22 4.44
CA ASP A 74 34.80 -11.69 4.73
C ASP A 74 34.78 -12.54 6.01
N PHE A 75 35.03 -13.84 5.84
CA PHE A 75 35.15 -14.77 6.97
C PHE A 75 36.62 -14.98 7.30
N ARG A 76 37.07 -14.55 8.48
CA ARG A 76 38.44 -14.77 8.94
C ARG A 76 38.43 -15.65 10.19
N ILE A 77 39.14 -16.77 10.08
CA ILE A 77 39.39 -17.67 11.20
C ILE A 77 40.87 -17.56 11.57
N ASN A 78 41.13 -17.07 12.78
CA ASN A 78 42.46 -16.98 13.33
C ASN A 78 42.67 -18.15 14.30
N ALA A 79 43.63 -19.01 14.03
CA ALA A 79 44.07 -20.03 14.95
C ALA A 79 45.51 -19.71 15.38
N GLY A 80 45.74 -19.54 16.64
CA GLY A 80 47.06 -19.25 17.20
C GLY A 80 47.30 -20.04 18.51
N ALA A 81 48.54 -20.16 18.91
CA ALA A 81 48.89 -20.70 20.20
C ALA A 81 49.79 -19.70 20.91
N THR A 82 49.39 -19.26 22.07
CA THR A 82 50.19 -18.36 22.94
C THR A 82 50.93 -19.18 23.99
N PRO A 83 52.27 -19.05 24.11
CA PRO A 83 52.99 -19.66 25.21
C PRO A 83 52.66 -18.92 26.53
N THR A 84 52.30 -19.67 27.56
CA THR A 84 52.14 -19.09 28.89
C THR A 84 53.53 -18.85 29.50
N LEU A 85 53.85 -17.56 29.71
CA LEU A 85 55.07 -17.15 30.41
C LEU A 85 54.85 -17.20 31.94
N THR A 86 54.76 -18.38 32.51
CA THR A 86 54.81 -18.54 33.97
C THR A 86 55.82 -19.64 34.28
N GLY A 87 56.78 -19.29 35.19
CA GLY A 87 57.96 -20.03 35.50
C GLY A 87 57.73 -21.46 35.95
N GLU A 88 58.83 -22.23 35.83
CA GLU A 88 59.12 -23.55 36.35
C GLU A 88 58.01 -24.60 36.25
N ALA A 89 58.14 -25.38 35.23
CA ALA A 89 57.44 -26.63 34.91
C ALA A 89 56.25 -26.53 33.93
N GLY A 90 56.59 -26.86 32.71
CA GLY A 90 55.62 -27.28 31.70
C GLY A 90 55.17 -26.14 30.72
N LYS A 91 55.75 -26.16 29.55
CA LYS A 91 55.31 -25.38 28.38
C LYS A 91 53.91 -25.82 27.99
N THR A 92 52.92 -25.21 28.55
CA THR A 92 51.53 -25.39 28.12
C THR A 92 51.22 -24.35 27.04
N LEU A 93 50.97 -24.78 25.82
CA LEU A 93 50.46 -23.97 24.73
C LEU A 93 48.94 -23.91 24.87
N LEU A 94 48.39 -22.73 25.15
CA LEU A 94 46.95 -22.51 25.12
C LEU A 94 46.54 -22.16 23.67
N PRO A 95 45.69 -22.96 23.02
CA PRO A 95 45.16 -22.60 21.72
C PRO A 95 44.21 -21.45 21.86
N VAL A 96 44.42 -20.40 21.08
CA VAL A 96 43.49 -19.25 20.94
C VAL A 96 42.84 -19.37 19.58
N PHE A 97 41.53 -19.55 19.61
CA PHE A 97 40.72 -19.55 18.40
C PHE A 97 39.91 -18.27 18.41
N GLY A 98 40.04 -17.51 17.32
CA GLY A 98 39.25 -16.30 17.06
C GLY A 98 38.63 -16.38 15.68
N GLY A 99 37.38 -16.00 15.57
CA GLY A 99 36.72 -15.83 14.27
C GLY A 99 36.15 -14.42 14.19
N SER A 100 36.30 -13.78 13.04
CA SER A 100 35.63 -12.52 12.73
C SER A 100 34.92 -12.64 11.40
N VAL A 101 33.70 -12.07 11.35
CA VAL A 101 32.94 -11.90 10.10
C VAL A 101 32.86 -10.41 9.88
N ALA A 102 33.41 -9.94 8.78
CA ALA A 102 33.26 -8.56 8.32
C ALA A 102 32.31 -8.52 7.13
N GLU A 103 31.34 -7.63 7.20
CA GLU A 103 30.39 -7.36 6.12
C GLU A 103 30.73 -5.99 5.51
N ASN A 104 30.87 -5.97 4.18
CA ASN A 104 31.14 -4.74 3.42
C ASN A 104 29.99 -4.50 2.44
N PRO A 105 28.90 -3.84 2.86
CA PRO A 105 27.77 -3.56 1.99
C PRO A 105 28.10 -2.41 1.01
N THR A 106 27.72 -2.60 -0.25
CA THR A 106 27.65 -1.54 -1.25
C THR A 106 26.17 -1.25 -1.53
N ILE A 107 25.72 -0.05 -1.20
CA ILE A 107 24.34 0.38 -1.36
C ILE A 107 24.29 1.44 -2.46
N SER A 108 23.49 1.20 -3.50
CA SER A 108 23.25 2.16 -4.57
C SER A 108 21.93 2.90 -4.29
N ILE A 109 22.03 4.21 -4.11
CA ILE A 109 20.89 5.09 -3.88
C ILE A 109 20.67 5.92 -5.14
N ALA A 110 19.44 5.93 -5.66
CA ALA A 110 19.07 6.71 -6.83
C ALA A 110 17.89 7.64 -6.49
N PRO A 111 17.88 8.89 -6.99
CA PRO A 111 16.72 9.75 -6.86
C PRO A 111 15.54 9.12 -7.62
N ILE A 112 14.34 9.27 -7.06
CA ILE A 112 13.09 8.97 -7.75
C ILE A 112 12.56 10.31 -8.25
N ASP A 113 12.88 10.63 -9.49
CA ASP A 113 12.59 11.92 -10.11
C ASP A 113 12.22 11.76 -11.60
N GLY A 114 12.14 12.87 -12.30
CA GLY A 114 11.83 12.92 -13.73
C GLY A 114 10.35 13.11 -14.03
N GLU A 115 10.05 13.27 -15.33
CA GLU A 115 8.71 13.61 -15.82
C GLU A 115 7.68 12.53 -15.47
N GLU A 116 8.02 11.27 -15.66
CA GLU A 116 7.13 10.14 -15.41
C GLU A 116 6.74 10.02 -13.93
N PHE A 117 7.71 10.18 -13.03
CA PHE A 117 7.43 10.18 -11.59
C PHE A 117 6.58 11.40 -11.19
N THR A 118 6.94 12.59 -11.67
CA THR A 118 6.18 13.82 -11.40
C THR A 118 4.74 13.70 -11.91
N ARG A 119 4.54 13.17 -13.11
CA ARG A 119 3.21 12.92 -13.67
C ARG A 119 2.39 11.98 -12.76
N ARG A 120 2.96 10.88 -12.29
CA ARG A 120 2.28 9.94 -11.37
C ARG A 120 1.99 10.55 -10.01
N LEU A 121 2.92 11.34 -9.49
CA LEU A 121 2.77 12.05 -8.21
C LEU A 121 1.58 13.03 -8.25
N LEU A 122 1.35 13.69 -9.39
CA LEU A 122 0.32 14.70 -9.59
C LEU A 122 -1.00 14.14 -10.15
N THR A 123 -0.99 12.93 -10.73
CA THR A 123 -2.20 12.30 -11.27
C THR A 123 -3.08 11.76 -10.13
N PRO A 124 -4.38 12.11 -10.09
CA PRO A 124 -5.31 11.55 -9.12
C PRO A 124 -5.39 10.02 -9.22
N PHE A 125 -5.59 9.36 -8.08
CA PHE A 125 -5.82 7.93 -8.04
C PHE A 125 -7.12 7.57 -8.76
N GLN A 126 -7.13 6.41 -9.40
CA GLN A 126 -8.32 5.89 -10.05
C GLN A 126 -9.15 5.03 -9.09
N GLU A 127 -10.45 4.90 -9.36
CA GLU A 127 -11.40 4.09 -8.58
C GLU A 127 -10.91 2.65 -8.35
N THR A 128 -10.25 2.07 -9.36
CA THR A 128 -9.73 0.70 -9.28
C THR A 128 -8.72 0.50 -8.16
N LYS A 129 -7.85 1.50 -7.91
CA LYS A 129 -6.88 1.46 -6.81
C LYS A 129 -7.56 1.62 -5.45
N PHE A 130 -8.51 2.54 -5.35
CA PHE A 130 -9.32 2.72 -4.15
C PHE A 130 -10.08 1.43 -3.80
N THR A 131 -10.75 0.86 -4.77
CA THR A 131 -11.56 -0.35 -4.58
C THR A 131 -10.69 -1.57 -4.27
N LEU A 132 -9.50 -1.67 -4.85
CA LEU A 132 -8.54 -2.71 -4.50
C LEU A 132 -8.23 -2.66 -2.99
N LEU A 133 -7.97 -1.49 -2.44
CA LEU A 133 -7.67 -1.32 -1.00
C LEU A 133 -8.90 -1.63 -0.14
N LEU A 134 -10.08 -1.16 -0.54
CA LEU A 134 -11.34 -1.41 0.18
C LEU A 134 -11.67 -2.91 0.23
N ARG A 135 -11.54 -3.63 -0.90
CA ARG A 135 -11.78 -5.09 -0.99
C ARG A 135 -10.74 -5.94 -0.26
N GLN A 136 -9.59 -5.39 0.06
CA GLN A 136 -8.57 -6.01 0.91
C GLN A 136 -8.86 -5.84 2.41
N GLY A 137 -10.03 -5.33 2.77
CA GLY A 137 -10.43 -5.06 4.15
C GLY A 137 -9.99 -3.70 4.66
N GLY A 138 -9.69 -2.75 3.77
CA GLY A 138 -9.42 -1.38 4.16
C GLY A 138 -10.64 -0.71 4.80
N ASP A 139 -10.42 0.07 5.83
CA ASP A 139 -11.44 0.86 6.49
C ASP A 139 -11.89 2.00 5.55
N ILE A 140 -13.20 2.07 5.25
CA ILE A 140 -13.73 3.06 4.30
C ILE A 140 -13.63 4.48 4.84
N ASP A 141 -13.75 4.69 6.17
CA ASP A 141 -13.56 6.01 6.79
C ASP A 141 -12.13 6.49 6.51
N LEU A 142 -11.14 5.68 6.82
CA LEU A 142 -9.74 6.02 6.62
C LEU A 142 -9.39 6.22 5.14
N LEU A 143 -9.87 5.33 4.27
CA LEU A 143 -9.64 5.41 2.82
C LEU A 143 -10.20 6.70 2.24
N LEU A 144 -11.45 7.05 2.53
CA LEU A 144 -12.11 8.25 2.00
C LEU A 144 -11.50 9.53 2.57
N ARG A 145 -11.21 9.57 3.86
CA ARG A 145 -10.56 10.75 4.47
C ARG A 145 -9.21 11.06 3.84
N LEU A 146 -8.40 10.04 3.60
CA LEU A 146 -7.07 10.24 3.01
C LEU A 146 -7.15 10.46 1.50
N MET A 147 -7.91 9.61 0.78
CA MET A 147 -7.90 9.58 -0.68
C MET A 147 -8.89 10.51 -1.34
N ALA A 148 -10.02 10.87 -0.71
CA ALA A 148 -11.02 11.74 -1.34
C ALA A 148 -10.82 13.20 -0.95
N LYS A 149 -10.86 14.10 -1.94
CA LYS A 149 -10.79 15.56 -1.74
C LYS A 149 -12.16 16.22 -1.67
N GLU A 150 -13.17 15.58 -2.25
CA GLU A 150 -14.48 16.15 -2.47
C GLU A 150 -15.52 15.04 -2.54
N LEU A 151 -16.66 15.28 -1.93
CA LEU A 151 -17.87 14.50 -2.10
C LEU A 151 -18.81 15.29 -3.01
N ARG A 152 -19.42 14.67 -3.98
CA ARG A 152 -20.53 15.18 -4.79
C ARG A 152 -21.76 14.35 -4.53
N VAL A 153 -22.85 15.00 -4.24
CA VAL A 153 -24.15 14.35 -4.00
C VAL A 153 -25.14 14.90 -5.02
N ASP A 154 -25.85 13.98 -5.66
CA ASP A 154 -26.99 14.34 -6.50
C ASP A 154 -28.18 14.63 -5.59
N ASP A 155 -28.51 15.91 -5.43
CA ASP A 155 -29.72 16.35 -4.73
C ASP A 155 -30.72 16.93 -5.72
N GLN A 156 -31.72 16.13 -6.08
CA GLN A 156 -32.82 16.48 -6.99
C GLN A 156 -32.36 16.95 -8.38
N GLY A 157 -31.20 16.44 -8.86
CA GLY A 157 -30.65 16.79 -10.17
C GLY A 157 -29.65 17.96 -10.13
N GLU A 158 -29.30 18.45 -8.95
CA GLU A 158 -28.21 19.40 -8.73
C GLU A 158 -27.02 18.68 -8.09
N ASP A 159 -25.84 18.77 -8.72
CA ASP A 159 -24.57 18.27 -8.18
C ASP A 159 -24.02 19.25 -7.15
N ILE A 160 -24.19 18.90 -5.87
CA ILE A 160 -23.64 19.69 -4.77
C ILE A 160 -22.29 19.10 -4.33
N ALA A 161 -21.25 19.94 -4.36
CA ALA A 161 -19.89 19.56 -3.99
C ALA A 161 -19.56 19.97 -2.53
N TYR A 162 -19.10 19.01 -1.74
CA TYR A 162 -18.67 19.17 -0.36
C TYR A 162 -17.18 18.83 -0.22
N ARG A 163 -16.38 19.82 0.14
CA ARG A 163 -14.91 19.64 0.21
C ARG A 163 -14.49 18.93 1.49
N ASN A 164 -13.53 18.03 1.37
CA ASN A 164 -12.81 17.45 2.50
C ASN A 164 -11.69 18.41 2.93
N SER A 165 -12.06 19.57 3.46
CA SER A 165 -11.17 20.61 3.96
C SER A 165 -11.80 21.27 5.19
N PRO A 166 -11.16 21.23 6.38
CA PRO A 166 -11.69 21.81 7.62
C PRO A 166 -12.00 23.31 7.55
N THR A 167 -11.38 24.05 6.63
CA THR A 167 -11.67 25.47 6.40
C THR A 167 -13.02 25.70 5.74
N ASP A 168 -13.52 24.75 4.96
CA ASP A 168 -14.89 24.74 4.47
C ASP A 168 -15.79 23.99 5.45
N LYS A 169 -16.20 24.66 6.52
CA LYS A 169 -16.92 24.01 7.62
C LYS A 169 -18.14 23.21 7.17
N ALA A 170 -19.01 23.80 6.35
CA ALA A 170 -20.23 23.14 5.89
C ALA A 170 -19.92 21.94 4.97
N GLY A 171 -18.96 22.11 4.06
CA GLY A 171 -18.50 21.05 3.18
C GLY A 171 -17.86 19.91 3.94
N TYR A 172 -16.95 20.22 4.88
CA TYR A 172 -16.28 19.23 5.71
C TYR A 172 -17.24 18.43 6.59
N GLU A 173 -18.19 19.11 7.27
CA GLU A 173 -19.18 18.43 8.10
C GLU A 173 -20.05 17.47 7.29
N MET A 174 -20.51 17.86 6.10
CA MET A 174 -21.30 16.99 5.24
C MET A 174 -20.47 15.82 4.71
N PHE A 175 -19.25 16.09 4.25
CA PHE A 175 -18.31 15.06 3.84
C PHE A 175 -18.11 14.02 4.95
N ARG A 176 -17.81 14.47 6.18
CA ARG A 176 -17.59 13.57 7.31
C ARG A 176 -18.83 12.77 7.69
N LYS A 177 -20.02 13.38 7.68
CA LYS A 177 -21.28 12.69 7.98
C LYS A 177 -21.55 11.54 6.99
N VAL A 178 -21.34 11.77 5.69
CA VAL A 178 -21.53 10.74 4.68
C VAL A 178 -20.48 9.63 4.84
N VAL A 179 -19.22 9.98 5.09
CA VAL A 179 -18.16 9.00 5.34
C VAL A 179 -18.45 8.13 6.56
N LEU A 180 -18.90 8.74 7.69
CA LEU A 180 -19.33 8.00 8.88
C LEU A 180 -20.53 7.09 8.60
N HIS A 181 -21.44 7.52 7.72
CA HIS A 181 -22.58 6.69 7.31
C HIS A 181 -22.13 5.44 6.55
N LEU A 182 -21.19 5.58 5.62
CA LEU A 182 -20.63 4.45 4.90
C LEU A 182 -19.80 3.53 5.81
N SER A 183 -19.07 4.11 6.79
CA SER A 183 -18.36 3.35 7.82
C SER A 183 -19.31 2.50 8.66
N ALA A 184 -20.42 3.07 9.11
CA ALA A 184 -21.45 2.33 9.85
C ALA A 184 -22.03 1.15 9.07
N ILE A 185 -22.20 1.30 7.75
CA ILE A 185 -22.66 0.21 6.87
C ILE A 185 -21.56 -0.87 6.72
N GLN A 186 -20.28 -0.45 6.63
CA GLN A 186 -19.16 -1.37 6.58
C GLN A 186 -18.99 -2.15 7.89
N ASP A 187 -19.10 -1.52 9.04
CA ASP A 187 -18.99 -2.14 10.36
C ASP A 187 -20.03 -3.25 10.56
N ALA A 188 -21.20 -3.08 9.95
CA ALA A 188 -22.25 -4.09 9.94
C ALA A 188 -22.03 -5.20 8.88
N ASN A 189 -20.91 -5.17 8.10
CA ASN A 189 -20.66 -6.04 6.95
C ASN A 189 -21.80 -5.99 5.90
N ARG A 190 -22.33 -4.81 5.64
CA ARG A 190 -23.41 -4.57 4.67
C ARG A 190 -23.00 -3.61 3.55
N LEU A 191 -21.72 -3.26 3.47
CA LEU A 191 -21.17 -2.45 2.39
C LEU A 191 -20.62 -3.35 1.28
N TYR A 192 -21.04 -3.11 0.06
CA TYR A 192 -20.57 -3.79 -1.14
C TYR A 192 -19.74 -2.82 -1.98
N ALA A 193 -18.63 -3.29 -2.51
CA ALA A 193 -17.77 -2.54 -3.44
C ALA A 193 -17.47 -3.46 -4.63
N GLU A 194 -18.45 -3.60 -5.50
CA GLU A 194 -18.45 -4.61 -6.56
C GLU A 194 -18.57 -3.98 -7.93
N SER A 195 -17.91 -4.61 -8.91
CA SER A 195 -18.13 -4.30 -10.32
C SER A 195 -19.50 -4.83 -10.73
N MET A 196 -20.26 -3.99 -11.40
CA MET A 196 -21.54 -4.43 -11.97
C MET A 196 -21.30 -5.38 -13.12
N LEU A 197 -21.74 -6.63 -12.98
CA LEU A 197 -21.64 -7.63 -14.02
C LEU A 197 -22.91 -7.59 -14.89
N PHE A 198 -22.78 -7.38 -16.17
CA PHE A 198 -23.89 -7.40 -17.12
C PHE A 198 -23.46 -8.05 -18.45
N GLU A 199 -24.44 -8.41 -19.25
CA GLU A 199 -24.22 -9.03 -20.55
C GLU A 199 -24.51 -8.03 -21.67
N ARG A 200 -23.54 -7.80 -22.53
CA ARG A 200 -23.78 -7.10 -23.79
C ARG A 200 -24.16 -8.08 -24.86
N THR A 201 -25.22 -7.76 -25.62
CA THR A 201 -25.73 -8.59 -26.69
C THR A 201 -25.71 -7.82 -28.00
N TRP A 202 -25.21 -8.48 -29.05
CA TRP A 202 -25.24 -7.98 -30.42
C TRP A 202 -25.95 -9.02 -31.30
N THR A 203 -26.62 -8.54 -32.34
CA THR A 203 -27.23 -9.40 -33.36
C THR A 203 -26.63 -9.05 -34.70
N ILE A 204 -26.09 -10.04 -35.42
CA ILE A 204 -25.50 -9.89 -36.73
C ILE A 204 -26.16 -10.86 -37.73
N PRO A 205 -26.39 -10.48 -39.01
CA PRO A 205 -26.90 -11.41 -39.99
C PRO A 205 -25.95 -12.59 -40.22
N ALA A 206 -26.48 -13.81 -40.27
CA ALA A 206 -25.66 -15.00 -40.46
C ALA A 206 -24.92 -15.00 -41.82
N GLU A 207 -25.48 -14.40 -42.82
CA GLU A 207 -24.90 -14.26 -44.18
C GLU A 207 -23.68 -13.34 -44.21
N SER A 208 -23.51 -12.46 -43.21
CA SER A 208 -22.35 -11.54 -43.11
C SER A 208 -21.13 -12.18 -42.46
N VAL A 209 -21.22 -13.43 -41.96
CA VAL A 209 -20.17 -14.10 -41.19
C VAL A 209 -19.54 -15.19 -42.04
N THR A 210 -18.22 -15.08 -42.28
CA THR A 210 -17.44 -16.16 -42.91
C THR A 210 -17.09 -17.24 -41.87
N ALA A 211 -16.70 -18.44 -42.34
CA ALA A 211 -16.28 -19.53 -41.45
C ALA A 211 -15.07 -19.16 -40.55
N GLU A 212 -14.16 -18.35 -41.06
CA GLU A 212 -13.01 -17.83 -40.31
C GLU A 212 -13.45 -16.77 -39.30
N GLY A 213 -14.35 -15.86 -39.73
CA GLY A 213 -14.96 -14.86 -38.86
C GLY A 213 -15.73 -15.49 -37.70
N PHE A 214 -16.46 -16.58 -37.96
CA PHE A 214 -17.18 -17.31 -36.91
C PHE A 214 -16.24 -17.87 -35.83
N LYS A 215 -15.09 -18.47 -36.21
CA LYS A 215 -14.08 -18.94 -35.27
C LYS A 215 -13.50 -17.81 -34.40
N ALA A 216 -13.32 -16.63 -34.98
CA ALA A 216 -12.85 -15.46 -34.23
C ALA A 216 -13.93 -14.98 -33.25
N LEU A 217 -15.20 -14.98 -33.62
CA LEU A 217 -16.31 -14.61 -32.76
C LEU A 217 -16.45 -15.58 -31.57
N GLU A 218 -16.30 -16.87 -31.77
CA GLU A 218 -16.38 -17.88 -30.69
C GLU A 218 -15.25 -17.72 -29.63
N GLN A 219 -14.15 -17.08 -29.96
CA GLN A 219 -13.08 -16.81 -28.97
C GLN A 219 -13.47 -15.73 -27.96
N ASP A 220 -14.24 -14.73 -28.40
CA ASP A 220 -14.55 -13.54 -27.60
C ASP A 220 -16.00 -13.47 -27.12
N TYR A 221 -16.92 -14.24 -27.71
CA TYR A 221 -18.35 -14.16 -27.48
C TYR A 221 -18.99 -15.53 -27.32
N LEU A 222 -20.06 -15.58 -26.53
CA LEU A 222 -20.99 -16.69 -26.55
C LEU A 222 -21.92 -16.52 -27.77
N VAL A 223 -21.77 -17.39 -28.76
CA VAL A 223 -22.51 -17.30 -30.03
C VAL A 223 -23.69 -18.24 -30.01
N ALA A 224 -24.89 -17.69 -30.29
CA ALA A 224 -26.13 -18.50 -30.49
C ALA A 224 -26.75 -18.16 -31.85
N TYR A 225 -27.10 -19.19 -32.63
CA TYR A 225 -27.79 -18.99 -33.90
C TYR A 225 -29.31 -18.98 -33.71
N ASP A 226 -29.96 -17.96 -34.29
CA ASP A 226 -31.40 -17.85 -34.36
C ASP A 226 -31.86 -18.26 -35.78
N PRO A 227 -32.48 -19.47 -35.95
CA PRO A 227 -32.88 -19.93 -37.27
C PRO A 227 -34.10 -19.21 -37.85
N GLN A 228 -34.92 -18.55 -36.99
CA GLN A 228 -36.09 -17.79 -37.48
C GLN A 228 -35.70 -16.47 -38.10
N GLN A 229 -34.75 -15.78 -37.46
CA GLN A 229 -34.25 -14.49 -37.93
C GLN A 229 -33.01 -14.61 -38.83
N LYS A 230 -32.44 -15.81 -38.97
CA LYS A 230 -31.19 -16.07 -39.69
C LYS A 230 -30.05 -15.14 -39.21
N THR A 231 -29.93 -15.00 -37.88
CA THR A 231 -28.94 -14.13 -37.23
C THR A 231 -28.14 -14.90 -36.20
N TYR A 232 -26.90 -14.43 -35.95
CA TYR A 232 -26.14 -14.82 -34.77
C TYR A 232 -26.36 -13.81 -33.66
N ARG A 233 -26.72 -14.30 -32.47
CA ARG A 233 -26.75 -13.53 -31.24
C ARG A 233 -25.43 -13.73 -30.52
N LEU A 234 -24.65 -12.67 -30.42
CA LEU A 234 -23.37 -12.63 -29.73
C LEU A 234 -23.60 -12.07 -28.33
N ARG A 235 -23.14 -12.79 -27.30
CA ARG A 235 -23.23 -12.35 -25.89
C ARG A 235 -21.85 -12.31 -25.29
N LYS A 236 -21.53 -11.22 -24.60
CA LYS A 236 -20.26 -11.04 -23.89
C LYS A 236 -20.53 -10.54 -22.47
N PRO A 237 -20.10 -11.30 -21.42
CA PRO A 237 -20.13 -10.78 -20.07
C PRO A 237 -19.12 -9.62 -19.95
N VAL A 238 -19.57 -8.53 -19.38
CA VAL A 238 -18.78 -7.31 -19.19
C VAL A 238 -18.77 -6.96 -17.72
N SER A 239 -17.58 -6.63 -17.21
CA SER A 239 -17.41 -6.03 -15.90
C SER A 239 -17.47 -4.51 -16.07
N GLY A 240 -18.49 -3.90 -15.49
CA GLY A 240 -18.70 -2.44 -15.52
C GLY A 240 -17.91 -1.71 -14.44
N ARG A 241 -18.25 -0.42 -14.29
CA ARG A 241 -17.72 0.44 -13.23
C ARG A 241 -18.04 -0.15 -11.84
N ILE A 242 -17.22 0.20 -10.88
CA ILE A 242 -17.38 -0.22 -9.50
C ILE A 242 -18.36 0.73 -8.81
N LEU A 243 -19.28 0.18 -8.03
CA LEU A 243 -20.24 0.94 -7.26
C LEU A 243 -20.17 0.53 -5.79
N ILE A 244 -20.14 1.51 -4.89
CA ILE A 244 -20.24 1.27 -3.44
C ILE A 244 -21.72 1.33 -3.07
N THR A 245 -22.24 0.27 -2.46
CA THR A 245 -23.68 0.14 -2.18
C THR A 245 -23.94 -0.51 -0.83
N ASN A 246 -25.17 -0.34 -0.30
CA ASN A 246 -25.67 -1.08 0.85
C ASN A 246 -26.47 -2.34 0.45
N TYR A 247 -26.42 -2.75 -0.81
CA TYR A 247 -27.04 -3.93 -1.40
C TYR A 247 -26.07 -4.60 -2.39
N ASP A 248 -26.25 -5.86 -2.67
CA ASP A 248 -25.47 -6.53 -3.74
C ASP A 248 -25.96 -6.04 -5.12
N PRO A 249 -25.16 -5.27 -5.87
CA PRO A 249 -25.56 -4.73 -7.16
C PRO A 249 -25.83 -5.80 -8.22
N ASN A 250 -25.29 -7.01 -8.05
CA ASN A 250 -25.50 -8.11 -8.98
C ASN A 250 -26.86 -8.79 -8.83
N THR A 251 -27.61 -8.46 -7.75
CA THR A 251 -29.00 -8.90 -7.57
C THR A 251 -30.00 -8.06 -8.36
N LEU A 252 -29.58 -6.89 -8.85
CA LEU A 252 -30.42 -6.03 -9.68
C LEU A 252 -30.71 -6.63 -11.06
N PRO A 253 -31.84 -6.28 -11.71
CA PRO A 253 -32.09 -6.58 -13.12
C PRO A 253 -30.96 -6.09 -14.02
N GLN A 254 -30.72 -6.78 -15.14
CA GLN A 254 -29.63 -6.43 -16.07
C GLN A 254 -29.75 -5.00 -16.59
N GLU A 255 -30.97 -4.58 -16.94
CA GLU A 255 -31.25 -3.25 -17.47
C GLU A 255 -30.85 -2.15 -16.48
N GLU A 256 -31.08 -2.40 -15.20
CA GLU A 256 -30.71 -1.45 -14.15
C GLU A 256 -29.20 -1.41 -13.93
N ARG A 257 -28.51 -2.56 -13.96
CA ARG A 257 -27.04 -2.61 -13.89
C ARG A 257 -26.38 -1.89 -15.06
N VAL A 258 -26.93 -2.05 -16.27
CA VAL A 258 -26.46 -1.32 -17.45
C VAL A 258 -26.64 0.20 -17.27
N ARG A 259 -27.81 0.62 -16.80
CA ARG A 259 -28.09 2.05 -16.53
C ARG A 259 -27.13 2.65 -15.51
N LEU A 260 -26.92 1.97 -14.38
CA LEU A 260 -25.98 2.43 -13.34
C LEU A 260 -24.54 2.49 -13.86
N HIS A 261 -24.15 1.53 -14.69
CA HIS A 261 -22.86 1.55 -15.35
C HIS A 261 -22.71 2.75 -16.29
N GLU A 262 -23.71 3.01 -17.13
CA GLU A 262 -23.69 4.15 -18.07
C GLU A 262 -23.69 5.50 -17.33
N GLU A 263 -24.36 5.59 -16.21
CA GLU A 263 -24.29 6.77 -15.34
C GLU A 263 -22.87 6.94 -14.79
N ALA A 264 -22.27 5.90 -14.22
CA ALA A 264 -20.91 5.93 -13.69
C ALA A 264 -19.84 6.18 -14.78
N GLU A 265 -20.06 5.72 -16.02
CA GLU A 265 -19.16 5.96 -17.15
C GLU A 265 -19.07 7.45 -17.56
N ARG A 266 -20.06 8.25 -17.19
CA ARG A 266 -20.03 9.71 -17.44
C ARG A 266 -19.06 10.43 -16.52
N SER A 267 -18.74 9.81 -15.39
CA SER A 267 -17.82 10.37 -14.40
C SER A 267 -16.37 10.01 -14.72
N PRO A 268 -15.42 10.89 -14.41
CA PRO A 268 -14.00 10.61 -14.55
C PRO A 268 -13.58 9.34 -13.79
N MET A 269 -12.50 8.68 -14.25
CA MET A 269 -11.98 7.44 -13.63
C MET A 269 -11.41 7.64 -12.22
N ASN A 270 -11.25 8.85 -11.79
CA ASN A 270 -10.84 9.22 -10.42
C ASN A 270 -12.03 9.56 -9.50
N ASP A 271 -13.24 9.37 -9.95
CA ASP A 271 -14.45 9.51 -9.15
C ASP A 271 -14.98 8.11 -8.78
N VAL A 272 -15.26 7.89 -7.50
CA VAL A 272 -15.76 6.63 -6.95
C VAL A 272 -17.24 6.80 -6.65
N SER A 273 -18.09 6.14 -7.41
CA SER A 273 -19.54 6.26 -7.29
C SER A 273 -20.09 5.43 -6.12
N PHE A 274 -21.13 5.94 -5.47
CA PHE A 274 -21.86 5.21 -4.44
C PHE A 274 -23.39 5.42 -4.57
N ASP A 275 -24.16 4.41 -4.12
CA ASP A 275 -25.63 4.40 -4.17
C ASP A 275 -26.16 3.67 -2.94
N ILE A 276 -26.70 4.43 -1.97
CA ILE A 276 -27.29 3.91 -0.74
C ILE A 276 -28.80 4.00 -0.86
N ARG A 277 -29.46 2.85 -0.86
CA ARG A 277 -30.90 2.75 -1.12
C ARG A 277 -31.72 2.46 0.15
N PRO A 278 -32.97 2.94 0.19
CA PRO A 278 -33.93 2.54 1.22
C PRO A 278 -34.22 1.03 1.13
N GLY A 279 -34.67 0.46 2.25
CA GLY A 279 -34.99 -0.97 2.33
C GLY A 279 -33.78 -1.88 2.61
N HIS A 280 -32.58 -1.35 2.67
CA HIS A 280 -31.34 -2.02 3.07
C HIS A 280 -30.73 -1.34 4.31
N TYR A 281 -29.77 -1.99 4.96
CA TYR A 281 -29.14 -1.43 6.15
C TYR A 281 -28.49 -0.06 5.84
N GLY A 282 -28.75 0.93 6.65
CA GLY A 282 -28.34 2.33 6.41
C GLY A 282 -29.21 3.08 5.41
N GLY A 283 -30.27 2.48 4.87
CA GLY A 283 -31.15 3.08 3.89
C GLY A 283 -32.12 4.14 4.46
N GLU A 284 -32.09 4.40 5.76
CA GLU A 284 -32.79 5.52 6.42
C GLU A 284 -32.28 6.88 5.95
N TRP A 285 -31.04 6.90 5.47
CA TRP A 285 -30.46 8.04 4.78
C TRP A 285 -30.04 7.63 3.37
N PRO A 286 -30.96 7.63 2.41
CA PRO A 286 -30.62 7.32 1.02
C PRO A 286 -29.73 8.41 0.44
N LEU A 287 -28.64 8.00 -0.17
CA LEU A 287 -27.62 8.88 -0.71
C LEU A 287 -27.10 8.32 -2.03
N LYS A 288 -26.93 9.17 -3.03
CA LYS A 288 -26.28 8.84 -4.29
C LYS A 288 -25.28 9.93 -4.64
N GLY A 289 -24.11 9.53 -5.11
CA GLY A 289 -23.09 10.50 -5.45
C GLY A 289 -21.74 9.89 -5.76
N GLU A 290 -20.69 10.71 -5.66
CA GLU A 290 -19.34 10.36 -6.03
C GLU A 290 -18.32 10.98 -5.09
N PHE A 291 -17.24 10.25 -4.82
CA PHE A 291 -16.05 10.77 -4.16
C PHE A 291 -14.95 11.01 -5.18
N ARG A 292 -14.51 12.25 -5.31
CA ARG A 292 -13.38 12.62 -6.16
C ARG A 292 -12.06 12.38 -5.45
N LEU A 293 -11.21 11.54 -6.02
CA LEU A 293 -9.95 11.14 -5.41
C LEU A 293 -8.85 12.20 -5.58
N ARG A 294 -7.91 12.19 -4.63
CA ARG A 294 -6.67 12.98 -4.62
C ARG A 294 -5.56 12.31 -5.42
N SER A 295 -4.58 13.08 -5.85
CA SER A 295 -3.25 12.59 -6.20
C SER A 295 -2.42 12.37 -4.94
N PHE A 296 -1.32 11.63 -5.04
CA PHE A 296 -0.43 11.40 -3.90
C PHE A 296 0.13 12.71 -3.33
N ASN A 297 0.54 13.64 -4.20
CA ASN A 297 0.98 14.96 -3.77
C ASN A 297 -0.09 15.73 -2.98
N THR A 298 -1.34 15.66 -3.42
CA THR A 298 -2.46 16.33 -2.72
C THR A 298 -2.75 15.68 -1.36
N MET A 299 -2.49 14.37 -1.20
CA MET A 299 -2.59 13.71 0.11
C MET A 299 -1.52 14.18 1.07
N LEU A 300 -0.26 14.30 0.61
CA LEU A 300 0.83 14.86 1.43
C LEU A 300 0.51 16.29 1.89
N ASN A 301 0.00 17.13 0.98
CA ASN A 301 -0.40 18.50 1.31
C ASN A 301 -1.57 18.52 2.32
N PHE A 302 -2.57 17.66 2.16
CA PHE A 302 -3.68 17.55 3.12
C PHE A 302 -3.19 17.18 4.53
N LEU A 303 -2.31 16.18 4.64
CA LEU A 303 -1.72 15.80 5.91
C LEU A 303 -0.85 16.92 6.51
N ALA A 304 -0.11 17.64 5.68
CA ALA A 304 0.72 18.76 6.09
C ALA A 304 -0.12 19.92 6.64
N GLN A 305 -1.20 20.29 5.95
CA GLN A 305 -2.12 21.35 6.37
C GLN A 305 -2.86 20.98 7.66
N SER A 306 -3.19 19.72 7.86
CA SER A 306 -3.90 19.24 9.07
C SER A 306 -3.07 19.36 10.35
N VAL A 307 -1.76 19.62 10.26
CA VAL A 307 -0.88 19.77 11.42
C VAL A 307 -1.15 21.07 12.18
N GLU A 308 -1.17 22.20 11.50
CA GLU A 308 -1.31 23.53 12.13
C GLU A 308 -2.31 24.45 11.40
N GLU A 309 -2.37 24.42 10.06
CA GLU A 309 -3.13 25.40 9.27
C GLU A 309 -4.64 25.09 9.22
N GLU A 310 -4.98 23.84 8.97
CA GLU A 310 -6.37 23.37 8.81
C GLU A 310 -6.62 22.11 9.69
N PRO A 311 -6.59 22.24 11.02
CA PRO A 311 -6.73 21.09 11.90
C PRO A 311 -8.12 20.47 11.76
N GLU A 312 -8.13 19.15 11.56
CA GLU A 312 -9.37 18.39 11.57
C GLU A 312 -10.03 18.46 12.94
N TYR A 313 -11.36 18.46 12.96
CA TYR A 313 -12.17 18.51 14.18
C TYR A 313 -13.24 17.43 14.19
N ALA A 314 -13.76 17.12 15.38
CA ALA A 314 -14.79 16.10 15.55
C ALA A 314 -16.11 16.53 14.89
N VAL A 315 -16.66 15.64 14.09
CA VAL A 315 -17.98 15.82 13.46
C VAL A 315 -18.91 14.73 13.98
N GLU A 316 -20.09 15.14 14.44
CA GLU A 316 -21.12 14.20 14.87
C GLU A 316 -21.78 13.55 13.66
N LYS A 317 -22.22 12.28 13.84
CA LYS A 317 -22.96 11.57 12.80
C LYS A 317 -24.32 12.21 12.53
N ASP A 318 -24.88 11.96 11.35
CA ASP A 318 -26.28 12.21 11.07
C ASP A 318 -27.17 11.28 11.91
N ASN A 319 -28.32 11.76 12.35
CA ASN A 319 -29.26 10.98 13.18
C ASN A 319 -29.79 9.71 12.51
N ARG A 320 -29.76 9.66 11.17
CA ARG A 320 -30.16 8.51 10.33
C ARG A 320 -29.01 7.49 10.16
N THR A 321 -27.80 7.83 10.59
CA THR A 321 -26.64 6.93 10.49
C THR A 321 -26.73 5.85 11.57
N PRO A 322 -26.60 4.56 11.20
CA PRO A 322 -26.54 3.47 12.16
C PRO A 322 -25.40 3.61 13.18
N PRO A 323 -25.35 2.76 14.23
CA PRO A 323 -24.17 2.67 15.09
C PRO A 323 -22.91 2.32 14.31
N PHE A 324 -21.77 2.88 14.70
CA PHE A 324 -20.44 2.58 14.16
C PHE A 324 -19.44 2.40 15.30
N MET A 325 -18.27 1.80 15.00
CA MET A 325 -17.30 1.43 16.02
C MET A 325 -16.49 2.65 16.49
N ASP A 326 -15.89 3.40 15.56
CA ASP A 326 -14.94 4.45 15.87
C ASP A 326 -15.22 5.74 15.06
N ASN A 327 -14.90 6.90 15.65
CA ASN A 327 -14.92 8.21 14.98
C ASN A 327 -13.64 8.99 15.33
N PRO A 328 -12.48 8.62 14.81
CA PRO A 328 -11.26 9.35 15.06
C PRO A 328 -11.35 10.80 14.58
N VAL A 329 -10.88 11.74 15.39
CA VAL A 329 -10.94 13.17 15.03
C VAL A 329 -10.06 13.44 13.80
N LYS A 330 -8.85 12.89 13.78
CA LYS A 330 -7.86 13.13 12.71
C LYS A 330 -7.72 11.92 11.80
N THR A 331 -7.47 12.17 10.53
CA THR A 331 -7.10 11.14 9.55
C THR A 331 -5.79 10.46 9.95
N MET A 332 -4.82 11.24 10.39
CA MET A 332 -3.55 10.77 10.97
C MET A 332 -3.06 11.84 11.95
N ASP A 333 -2.79 11.45 13.20
CA ASP A 333 -2.31 12.38 14.20
C ASP A 333 -0.79 12.49 14.13
N LEU A 334 -0.33 13.63 13.61
CA LEU A 334 1.08 14.02 13.51
C LEU A 334 1.46 14.94 14.66
N LEU A 335 2.55 14.61 15.33
CA LEU A 335 3.11 15.41 16.41
C LEU A 335 4.26 16.25 15.88
N VAL A 336 4.28 17.53 16.24
CA VAL A 336 5.37 18.45 15.94
C VAL A 336 5.90 18.99 17.26
N GLN A 337 7.20 18.75 17.54
CA GLN A 337 7.83 19.04 18.83
C GLN A 337 9.21 19.66 18.63
N GLU A 338 9.67 20.46 19.60
CA GLU A 338 11.01 21.05 19.58
C GLU A 338 12.10 20.07 20.04
N SER A 339 11.73 19.02 20.77
CA SER A 339 12.66 17.98 21.23
C SER A 339 12.30 16.61 20.65
N SER A 340 13.31 15.75 20.48
CA SER A 340 13.10 14.40 19.99
C SER A 340 12.16 13.61 20.91
N PRO A 341 11.07 13.01 20.39
CA PRO A 341 10.18 12.16 21.19
C PRO A 341 10.92 10.92 21.67
N SER A 342 10.68 10.52 22.91
CA SER A 342 11.36 9.39 23.55
C SER A 342 10.85 8.01 23.12
N GLU A 343 9.67 7.93 22.53
CA GLU A 343 8.96 6.65 22.28
C GLU A 343 8.53 6.45 20.81
N SER A 344 9.01 7.25 19.88
CA SER A 344 8.63 7.12 18.47
C SER A 344 9.75 6.55 17.63
N ASP A 345 9.59 5.36 17.09
CA ASP A 345 10.51 4.76 16.12
C ASP A 345 10.51 5.53 14.78
N LEU A 346 9.39 6.18 14.44
CA LEU A 346 9.22 6.94 13.21
C LEU A 346 9.22 8.44 13.51
N THR A 347 10.41 9.02 13.48
CA THR A 347 10.66 10.45 13.72
C THR A 347 11.62 11.01 12.69
N VAL A 348 11.36 12.22 12.22
CA VAL A 348 12.27 13.00 11.36
C VAL A 348 12.42 14.41 11.88
N GLN A 349 13.59 15.01 11.63
CA GLN A 349 13.84 16.42 11.96
C GLN A 349 13.74 17.27 10.70
N SER A 350 13.00 18.36 10.76
CA SER A 350 12.88 19.35 9.69
C SER A 350 12.71 20.74 10.30
N HIS A 351 13.45 21.75 9.81
CA HIS A 351 13.37 23.15 10.28
C HIS A 351 13.47 23.32 11.80
N GLY A 352 14.34 22.53 12.45
CA GLY A 352 14.55 22.60 13.90
C GLY A 352 13.48 21.91 14.74
N LYS A 353 12.38 21.43 14.12
CA LYS A 353 11.32 20.69 14.80
C LYS A 353 11.38 19.20 14.47
N TYR A 354 10.85 18.36 15.35
CA TYR A 354 10.70 16.92 15.16
C TYR A 354 9.27 16.59 14.77
N TYR A 355 9.12 15.87 13.69
CA TYR A 355 7.85 15.35 13.19
C TYR A 355 7.77 13.86 13.49
N SER A 356 6.66 13.40 14.05
CA SER A 356 6.43 11.99 14.33
C SER A 356 4.95 11.63 14.18
N VAL A 357 4.66 10.35 13.95
CA VAL A 357 3.30 9.83 14.00
C VAL A 357 2.97 9.51 15.46
N ASN A 358 1.81 9.93 15.94
CA ASN A 358 1.36 9.60 17.30
C ASN A 358 0.99 8.12 17.38
N ILE A 359 1.90 7.29 17.88
CA ILE A 359 1.70 5.84 18.04
C ILE A 359 1.34 5.43 19.48
N THR A 360 1.00 6.43 20.32
CA THR A 360 0.60 6.25 21.71
C THR A 360 -0.89 6.52 21.90
N GLY A 361 -1.45 6.06 23.02
CA GLY A 361 -2.86 6.30 23.36
C GLY A 361 -3.87 5.44 22.56
N PRO A 362 -5.17 5.76 22.69
CA PRO A 362 -6.27 4.94 22.16
C PRO A 362 -6.31 4.88 20.63
N LEU A 363 -5.80 5.91 19.94
CA LEU A 363 -5.77 5.98 18.47
C LEU A 363 -4.46 5.48 17.86
N ALA A 364 -3.56 4.88 18.64
CA ALA A 364 -2.27 4.37 18.16
C ALA A 364 -2.41 3.38 17.00
N ARG A 365 -3.39 2.48 17.05
CA ARG A 365 -3.67 1.52 15.98
C ARG A 365 -4.13 2.23 14.72
N TRP A 366 -5.09 3.16 14.83
CA TRP A 366 -5.59 3.96 13.73
C TRP A 366 -4.46 4.70 13.01
N ASN A 367 -3.60 5.38 13.75
CA ASN A 367 -2.49 6.14 13.18
C ASN A 367 -1.47 5.26 12.46
N ARG A 368 -1.19 4.03 12.98
CA ARG A 368 -0.35 3.05 12.28
C ARG A 368 -1.00 2.56 10.99
N GLU A 369 -2.31 2.30 11.00
CA GLU A 369 -3.07 1.90 9.80
C GLU A 369 -3.11 3.04 8.76
N ALA A 370 -3.28 4.28 9.19
CA ALA A 370 -3.22 5.46 8.33
C ALA A 370 -1.84 5.62 7.67
N PHE A 371 -0.77 5.47 8.44
CA PHE A 371 0.58 5.54 7.90
C PHE A 371 0.91 4.36 6.98
N LYS A 372 0.48 3.15 7.32
CA LYS A 372 0.58 1.98 6.44
C LYS A 372 -0.14 2.21 5.11
N LEU A 373 -1.35 2.77 5.14
CA LEU A 373 -2.09 3.12 3.95
C LEU A 373 -1.34 4.15 3.09
N LEU A 374 -0.79 5.20 3.70
CA LEU A 374 0.03 6.18 2.99
C LEU A 374 1.25 5.54 2.32
N TYR A 375 1.92 4.61 3.00
CA TYR A 375 3.03 3.84 2.46
C TYR A 375 2.60 2.99 1.25
N GLN A 376 1.47 2.28 1.34
CA GLN A 376 0.93 1.49 0.23
C GLN A 376 0.59 2.36 -0.99
N LEU A 377 -0.01 3.53 -0.76
CA LEU A 377 -0.33 4.48 -1.82
C LEU A 377 0.93 5.04 -2.49
N PHE A 378 1.99 5.27 -1.72
CA PHE A 378 3.30 5.62 -2.28
C PHE A 378 3.84 4.52 -3.19
N GLN A 379 3.81 3.27 -2.75
CA GLN A 379 4.24 2.11 -3.57
C GLN A 379 3.44 2.00 -4.88
N MET A 380 2.15 2.35 -4.86
CA MET A 380 1.32 2.38 -6.08
C MET A 380 1.64 3.55 -7.02
N THR A 381 2.41 4.53 -6.56
CA THR A 381 2.79 5.74 -7.31
C THR A 381 4.15 5.57 -7.96
N VAL A 382 5.07 4.86 -7.30
CA VAL A 382 6.45 4.66 -7.76
C VAL A 382 6.50 3.59 -8.85
N THR A 383 7.20 3.87 -9.95
CA THR A 383 7.65 2.85 -10.90
C THR A 383 8.83 2.10 -10.32
N GLU A 384 9.07 0.90 -10.81
CA GLU A 384 10.34 0.21 -10.54
C GLU A 384 11.50 1.17 -10.85
N VAL A 385 12.33 1.43 -9.84
CA VAL A 385 13.58 2.16 -10.02
C VAL A 385 14.37 1.39 -11.09
N SER A 386 14.66 2.04 -12.21
CA SER A 386 15.38 1.40 -13.32
C SER A 386 16.59 0.69 -12.75
N ARG A 387 16.63 -0.62 -12.88
CA ARG A 387 17.78 -1.45 -12.51
C ARG A 387 18.91 -1.18 -13.50
N SER A 388 19.52 -0.01 -13.37
CA SER A 388 20.71 0.35 -14.15
C SER A 388 21.85 -0.57 -13.72
N GLY A 389 22.09 -1.60 -14.53
CA GLY A 389 23.23 -2.47 -14.41
C GLY A 389 23.25 -3.26 -13.10
N VAL A 390 22.58 -4.39 -13.05
CA VAL A 390 22.81 -5.38 -11.98
C VAL A 390 24.27 -5.82 -12.10
N PRO A 391 25.16 -5.51 -11.13
CA PRO A 391 26.46 -6.17 -11.10
C PRO A 391 26.19 -7.66 -10.89
N SER A 392 26.59 -8.49 -11.85
CA SER A 392 26.56 -9.93 -11.66
C SER A 392 27.35 -10.27 -10.41
N ILE A 393 26.78 -11.10 -9.53
CA ILE A 393 27.45 -11.59 -8.33
C ILE A 393 28.69 -12.39 -8.82
N THR A 394 29.85 -11.79 -8.68
CA THR A 394 31.11 -12.51 -8.91
C THR A 394 31.47 -13.18 -7.59
N ILE A 395 31.17 -14.48 -7.48
CA ILE A 395 31.72 -15.29 -6.39
C ILE A 395 33.20 -15.48 -6.71
N ALA A 396 34.07 -14.70 -6.08
CA ALA A 396 35.48 -14.95 -6.06
C ALA A 396 35.72 -16.22 -5.22
N LYS A 397 36.32 -17.26 -5.85
CA LYS A 397 36.79 -18.47 -5.18
C LYS A 397 38.02 -18.18 -4.36
#